data_b61e90ff14ccb4f614df1be6e7c324a1
#
_entry.id   b61e90ff14ccb4f614df1be6e7c324a1
#
_cell.length_a   1.000
_cell.length_b   1.000
_cell.length_c   1.000
_cell.angle_alpha   90.00
_cell.angle_beta   90.00
_cell.angle_gamma   90.00
#
_symmetry.space_group_name_H-M   'P 1'
#
loop_
_entity.id
_entity.type
_entity.pdbx_description
1 polymer ?
#
loop_
_entity_poly.entity_id
_entity_poly.type
_entity_poly.pdbx_seq_one_letter_code
_entity_poly.pdbx_strand_id
1 'polypeptide(L)'
;MIQLDFKPRGVCSRNIHVEISDDGATIEHVSFEGGCNGNLKAIGKLVAGQPVEYIVELLEGNTCGPRKTSCADQLTRALREAQAQAPTQA
;
A
#
# COMPACT_ATOMS: atom_id res chain seq x y z
N MET A 1 -1.57 -1.45 -16.29
CA MET A 1 -1.31 -1.59 -14.84
C MET A 1 -0.51 -0.39 -14.36
N ILE A 2 -0.95 0.21 -13.25
CA ILE A 2 -0.25 1.36 -12.66
C ILE A 2 0.74 0.81 -11.65
N GLN A 3 2.00 1.23 -11.75
CA GLN A 3 3.07 0.82 -10.85
C GLN A 3 3.66 2.04 -10.16
N LEU A 4 3.94 1.92 -8.87
CA LEU A 4 4.50 3.01 -8.07
C LEU A 4 5.45 2.47 -7.02
N ASP A 5 6.60 3.11 -6.88
CA ASP A 5 7.50 2.88 -5.76
C ASP A 5 7.36 4.04 -4.78
N PHE A 6 6.97 3.74 -3.57
CA PHE A 6 6.68 4.73 -2.53
C PHE A 6 7.73 4.64 -1.43
N LYS A 7 8.25 5.78 -1.02
CA LYS A 7 9.22 5.86 0.09
C LYS A 7 8.47 6.14 1.39
N PRO A 8 8.23 5.10 2.23
CA PRO A 8 7.50 5.32 3.48
C PRO A 8 8.32 6.11 4.49
N ARG A 9 7.64 6.75 5.43
CA ARG A 9 8.27 7.56 6.48
C ARG A 9 7.83 7.08 7.85
N GLY A 10 8.75 7.09 8.81
CA GLY A 10 8.46 6.74 10.19
C GLY A 10 8.21 5.26 10.42
N VAL A 11 8.66 4.41 9.52
CA VAL A 11 8.47 2.96 9.58
C VAL A 11 9.77 2.24 9.21
N CYS A 12 9.79 0.93 9.43
CA CYS A 12 11.00 0.14 9.20
C CYS A 12 11.22 -0.27 7.75
N SER A 13 10.19 -0.29 6.90
CA SER A 13 10.38 -0.60 5.48
C SER A 13 10.99 0.60 4.75
N ARG A 14 11.77 0.30 3.70
CA ARG A 14 12.48 1.33 2.93
C ARG A 14 11.79 1.70 1.64
N ASN A 15 11.00 0.79 1.11
CA ASN A 15 10.27 1.00 -0.14
C ASN A 15 9.01 0.15 -0.15
N ILE A 16 7.93 0.71 -0.68
CA ILE A 16 6.69 -0.01 -0.90
C ILE A 16 6.40 0.05 -2.39
N HIS A 17 6.44 -1.10 -3.06
CA HIS A 17 6.10 -1.19 -4.47
C HIS A 17 4.65 -1.64 -4.59
N VAL A 18 3.84 -0.88 -5.30
CA VAL A 18 2.43 -1.23 -5.52
C VAL A 18 2.14 -1.27 -7.01
N GLU A 19 1.28 -2.22 -7.39
CA GLU A 19 0.75 -2.35 -8.74
C GLU A 19 -0.75 -2.46 -8.61
N ILE A 20 -1.46 -1.56 -9.28
CA ILE A 20 -2.93 -1.56 -9.25
C ILE A 20 -3.46 -1.58 -10.67
N SER A 21 -4.75 -1.93 -10.81
CA SER A 21 -5.39 -1.96 -12.12
C SER A 21 -5.42 -0.57 -12.75
N ASP A 22 -5.58 -0.51 -14.08
CA ASP A 22 -5.55 0.74 -14.83
C ASP A 22 -6.63 1.72 -14.37
N ASP A 23 -7.75 1.22 -13.87
CA ASP A 23 -8.84 2.07 -13.34
C ASP A 23 -8.62 2.46 -11.89
N GLY A 24 -7.55 1.98 -11.25
CA GLY A 24 -7.25 2.30 -9.86
C GLY A 24 -8.10 1.56 -8.84
N ALA A 25 -8.90 0.58 -9.26
CA ALA A 25 -9.87 -0.06 -8.38
C ALA A 25 -9.34 -1.27 -7.61
N THR A 26 -8.42 -2.02 -8.21
CA THR A 26 -7.99 -3.32 -7.67
C THR A 26 -6.49 -3.37 -7.48
N ILE A 27 -6.05 -3.93 -6.35
CA ILE A 27 -4.63 -4.16 -6.08
C ILE A 27 -4.18 -5.41 -6.82
N GLU A 28 -3.15 -5.27 -7.66
CA GLU A 28 -2.59 -6.40 -8.41
C GLU A 28 -1.42 -7.03 -7.63
N HIS A 29 -0.56 -6.20 -7.06
CA HIS A 29 0.64 -6.67 -6.36
C HIS A 29 1.15 -5.61 -5.39
N VAL A 30 1.62 -6.07 -4.23
CA VAL A 30 2.30 -5.21 -3.25
C VAL A 30 3.53 -5.94 -2.72
N SER A 31 4.65 -5.25 -2.66
CA SER A 31 5.85 -5.77 -2.02
C SER A 31 6.53 -4.67 -1.20
N PHE A 32 7.24 -5.11 -0.17
CA PHE A 32 7.95 -4.20 0.74
C PHE A 32 9.43 -4.55 0.70
N GLU A 33 10.27 -3.53 0.80
CA GLU A 33 11.71 -3.70 0.93
C GLU A 33 12.13 -3.25 2.31
N GLY A 34 12.77 -4.15 3.06
CA GLY A 34 13.17 -3.92 4.45
C GLY A 34 12.02 -4.14 5.43
N GLY A 35 12.26 -3.87 6.69
CA GLY A 35 11.26 -4.00 7.75
C GLY A 35 11.00 -5.44 8.20
N CYS A 36 9.81 -5.69 8.71
CA CYS A 36 9.41 -7.01 9.23
C CYS A 36 9.08 -7.96 8.08
N ASN A 37 10.09 -8.60 7.56
CA ASN A 37 10.01 -9.38 6.32
C ASN A 37 8.82 -10.36 6.28
N GLY A 38 8.65 -11.16 7.33
CA GLY A 38 7.57 -12.14 7.36
C GLY A 38 6.19 -11.51 7.35
N ASN A 39 5.98 -10.50 8.20
CA ASN A 39 4.68 -9.82 8.30
C ASN A 39 4.36 -9.03 7.03
N LEU A 40 5.34 -8.35 6.45
CA LEU A 40 5.12 -7.55 5.25
C LEU A 40 4.85 -8.44 4.03
N LYS A 41 5.49 -9.59 3.96
CA LYS A 41 5.18 -10.59 2.93
C LYS A 41 3.74 -11.08 3.05
N ALA A 42 3.29 -11.34 4.27
CA ALA A 42 1.91 -11.77 4.52
C ALA A 42 0.91 -10.69 4.10
N ILE A 43 1.19 -9.43 4.43
CA ILE A 43 0.33 -8.32 4.02
C ILE A 43 0.24 -8.26 2.50
N GLY A 44 1.37 -8.37 1.80
CA GLY A 44 1.38 -8.36 0.34
C GLY A 44 0.49 -9.44 -0.26
N LYS A 45 0.52 -10.64 0.32
CA LYS A 45 -0.33 -11.75 -0.13
C LYS A 45 -1.81 -11.51 0.16
N LEU A 46 -2.12 -10.94 1.33
CA LEU A 46 -3.50 -10.72 1.74
C LEU A 46 -4.19 -9.62 0.93
N VAL A 47 -3.45 -8.59 0.53
CA VAL A 47 -4.05 -7.46 -0.18
C VAL A 47 -4.13 -7.68 -1.69
N ALA A 48 -3.36 -8.60 -2.25
CA ALA A 48 -3.39 -8.86 -3.68
C ALA A 48 -4.79 -9.32 -4.11
N GLY A 49 -5.31 -8.72 -5.17
CA GLY A 49 -6.65 -9.02 -5.67
C GLY A 49 -7.78 -8.30 -4.94
N GLN A 50 -7.48 -7.53 -3.89
CA GLN A 50 -8.49 -6.84 -3.11
C GLN A 50 -8.77 -5.43 -3.68
N PRO A 51 -9.98 -4.90 -3.47
CA PRO A 51 -10.27 -3.52 -3.85
C PRO A 51 -9.39 -2.55 -3.08
N VAL A 52 -8.84 -1.55 -3.77
CA VAL A 52 -8.01 -0.51 -3.13
C VAL A 52 -8.78 0.19 -2.01
N GLU A 53 -10.04 0.57 -2.26
CA GLU A 53 -10.86 1.29 -1.27
C GLU A 53 -11.07 0.47 -0.01
N TYR A 54 -11.27 -0.83 -0.13
CA TYR A 54 -11.45 -1.71 1.02
C TYR A 54 -10.19 -1.76 1.89
N ILE A 55 -9.03 -1.92 1.26
CA ILE A 55 -7.76 -2.01 1.99
C ILE A 55 -7.40 -0.67 2.63
N VAL A 56 -7.64 0.43 1.93
CA VAL A 56 -7.39 1.77 2.51
C VAL A 56 -8.29 1.98 3.72
N GLU A 57 -9.56 1.63 3.63
CA GLU A 57 -10.49 1.77 4.74
C GLU A 57 -10.05 0.98 5.97
N LEU A 58 -9.56 -0.25 5.76
CA LEU A 58 -9.12 -1.11 6.86
C LEU A 58 -7.83 -0.64 7.51
N LEU A 59 -6.87 -0.18 6.73
CA LEU A 59 -5.50 0.03 7.21
C LEU A 59 -5.13 1.48 7.45
N GLU A 60 -5.88 2.43 6.91
CA GLU A 60 -5.58 3.84 7.13
C GLU A 60 -5.64 4.19 8.61
N GLY A 61 -4.59 4.82 9.10
CA GLY A 61 -4.49 5.17 10.51
C GLY A 61 -4.01 4.04 11.42
N ASN A 62 -3.70 2.87 10.87
CA ASN A 62 -3.15 1.78 11.66
C ASN A 62 -1.73 2.12 12.13
N THR A 63 -1.53 2.17 13.44
CA THR A 63 -0.23 2.57 14.02
C THR A 63 0.55 1.36 14.52
N CYS A 64 1.86 1.55 14.72
CA CYS A 64 2.75 0.50 15.20
C CYS A 64 3.42 0.96 16.50
N GLY A 65 2.97 0.42 17.65
CA GLY A 65 3.49 0.81 18.94
C GLY A 65 3.37 2.31 19.21
N PRO A 66 4.44 2.99 19.63
CA PRO A 66 4.39 4.43 19.90
C PRO A 66 4.46 5.28 18.64
N ARG A 67 4.63 4.70 17.47
CA ARG A 67 4.72 5.44 16.22
C ARG A 67 3.35 5.94 15.80
N LYS A 68 3.31 7.07 15.10
CA LYS A 68 2.07 7.66 14.59
C LYS A 68 1.57 6.97 13.32
N THR A 69 2.35 6.08 12.76
CA THR A 69 2.04 5.38 11.52
C THR A 69 2.60 3.96 11.56
N SER A 70 2.38 3.19 10.51
CA SER A 70 2.92 1.83 10.36
C SER A 70 3.16 1.56 8.90
N CYS A 71 3.83 0.44 8.58
CA CYS A 71 3.98 0.03 7.19
C CYS A 71 2.62 -0.14 6.52
N ALA A 72 1.62 -0.67 7.25
CA ALA A 72 0.28 -0.82 6.73
C ALA A 72 -0.38 0.53 6.41
N ASP A 73 -0.24 1.50 7.32
CA ASP A 73 -0.75 2.85 7.09
C ASP A 73 -0.03 3.52 5.91
N GLN A 74 1.29 3.37 5.82
CA GLN A 74 2.06 3.91 4.71
C GLN A 74 1.67 3.26 3.38
N LEU A 75 1.30 1.98 3.39
CA LEU A 75 0.77 1.31 2.21
C LEU A 75 -0.49 2.02 1.69
N THR A 76 -1.37 2.47 2.57
CA THR A 76 -2.58 3.18 2.13
C THR A 76 -2.23 4.46 1.39
N ARG A 77 -1.18 5.15 1.83
CA ARG A 77 -0.70 6.36 1.14
C ARG A 77 -0.13 6.03 -0.24
N ALA A 78 0.61 4.93 -0.33
CA ALA A 78 1.14 4.46 -1.61
C ALA A 78 0.00 4.13 -2.59
N LEU A 79 -1.03 3.45 -2.10
CA LEU A 79 -2.19 3.11 -2.92
C LEU A 79 -2.94 4.35 -3.40
N ARG A 80 -3.12 5.34 -2.55
CA ARG A 80 -3.77 6.60 -2.95
C ARG A 80 -2.95 7.36 -3.97
N GLU A 81 -1.63 7.38 -3.81
CA GLU A 81 -0.75 8.03 -4.77
C GLU A 81 -0.79 7.33 -6.12
N ALA A 82 -0.83 6.00 -6.12
CA ALA A 82 -0.98 5.23 -7.37
C ALA A 82 -2.33 5.49 -8.02
N GLN A 83 -3.41 5.57 -7.23
CA GLN A 83 -4.75 5.90 -7.74
C GLN A 83 -4.78 7.27 -8.42
N ALA A 84 -4.00 8.22 -7.93
CA ALA A 84 -3.95 9.56 -8.51
C ALA A 84 -3.41 9.54 -9.94
N GLN A 85 -2.74 8.46 -10.35
CA GLN A 85 -2.25 8.28 -11.71
C GLN A 85 -3.28 7.63 -12.64
N ALA A 86 -4.39 7.12 -12.07
CA ALA A 86 -5.42 6.50 -12.89
C ALA A 86 -6.20 7.55 -13.67
N PRO A 87 -6.75 7.21 -14.86
CA PRO A 87 -7.58 8.13 -15.61
C PRO A 87 -8.79 8.57 -14.75
N THR A 88 -9.09 9.86 -14.79
CA THR A 88 -10.24 10.40 -14.06
C THR A 88 -11.52 9.81 -14.63
N GLN A 89 -12.35 9.26 -13.76
CA GLN A 89 -13.67 8.80 -14.14
C GLN A 89 -14.58 10.03 -14.17
N ALA A 90 -15.06 10.34 -15.34
CA ALA A 90 -15.95 11.49 -15.51
C ALA A 90 -17.34 11.17 -14.94
#